data_810d37c943bd57ac01de68fddc60e6ea
#
_entry.id   810d37c943bd57ac01de68fddc60e6ea
#
_cell.length_a   1.000
_cell.length_b   1.000
_cell.length_c   1.000
_cell.angle_alpha   90.00
_cell.angle_beta   90.00
_cell.angle_gamma   90.00
#
_symmetry.space_group_name_H-M   'P 1'
#
loop_
_entity.id
_entity.type
_entity.pdbx_description
1 polymer ?
#
loop_
_entity_poly.entity_id
_entity_poly.type
_entity_poly.pdbx_seq_one_letter_code
_entity_poly.pdbx_strand_id
1 'polypeptide(L)'
;MILWINGAFGSGKTQTSYELCRRMPHAYVYDPEQAGFYIRKNIPKQTAEEDFQHYPMWRELNYSMLSYINQRYDGTVIVPMTVTDPDYFQEMVGRLRADGVTVHHYTLIASKESLLKRLRSRGDGSGSWAARQIDRCIDGLASDVFRHHLDTERLTVEEAAEAIAATSDIRLQPDRRGTLRRKADRIWTQLKHIRLFH
;
A
#
# COMPACT_ATOMS: atom_id res chain seq x y z
N MET A 1 6.58 4.53 -14.50
CA MET A 1 7.29 4.10 -13.28
C MET A 1 6.28 3.76 -12.18
N ILE A 2 6.54 2.73 -11.37
CA ILE A 2 5.66 2.30 -10.27
C ILE A 2 6.40 2.46 -8.93
N LEU A 3 5.70 3.04 -7.93
CA LEU A 3 6.11 3.02 -6.52
C LEU A 3 5.23 2.04 -5.76
N TRP A 4 5.74 0.89 -5.39
CA TRP A 4 5.04 -0.10 -4.57
C TRP A 4 5.34 0.14 -3.09
N ILE A 5 4.32 0.55 -2.34
CA ILE A 5 4.42 0.84 -0.90
C ILE A 5 3.79 -0.33 -0.13
N ASN A 6 4.65 -1.22 0.37
CA ASN A 6 4.28 -2.38 1.17
C ASN A 6 4.30 -2.05 2.68
N GLY A 7 3.83 -2.98 3.49
CA GLY A 7 3.86 -2.86 4.96
C GLY A 7 2.63 -3.47 5.60
N ALA A 8 2.68 -3.71 6.91
CA ALA A 8 1.58 -4.25 7.69
C ALA A 8 0.37 -3.29 7.76
N PHE A 9 -0.78 -3.79 8.20
CA PHE A 9 -1.92 -2.96 8.54
C PHE A 9 -1.52 -1.96 9.65
N GLY A 10 -1.88 -0.69 9.50
CA GLY A 10 -1.45 0.35 10.44
C GLY A 10 -0.08 0.98 10.15
N SER A 11 0.72 0.48 9.20
CA SER A 11 2.05 1.03 8.89
C SER A 11 2.05 2.42 8.24
N GLY A 12 0.90 2.87 7.70
CA GLY A 12 0.78 4.18 7.09
C GLY A 12 0.81 4.19 5.56
N LYS A 13 0.84 3.05 4.88
CA LYS A 13 0.90 2.92 3.41
C LYS A 13 -0.03 3.89 2.67
N THR A 14 -1.32 3.82 2.96
CA THR A 14 -2.33 4.65 2.29
C THR A 14 -2.06 6.14 2.49
N GLN A 15 -1.77 6.56 3.72
CA GLN A 15 -1.49 7.96 4.02
C GLN A 15 -0.23 8.46 3.28
N THR A 16 0.86 7.68 3.32
CA THR A 16 2.11 8.00 2.62
C THR A 16 1.90 8.04 1.10
N SER A 17 1.15 7.10 0.54
CA SER A 17 0.84 7.06 -0.90
C SER A 17 0.05 8.29 -1.35
N TYR A 18 -0.95 8.72 -0.58
CA TYR A 18 -1.69 9.94 -0.90
C TYR A 18 -0.89 11.21 -0.65
N GLU A 19 0.03 11.22 0.31
CA GLU A 19 0.96 12.33 0.51
C GLU A 19 1.92 12.48 -0.68
N LEU A 20 2.52 11.39 -1.13
CA LEU A 20 3.33 11.36 -2.35
C LEU A 20 2.53 11.87 -3.55
N CYS A 21 1.33 11.33 -3.78
CA CYS A 21 0.46 11.70 -4.90
C CYS A 21 0.12 13.20 -4.91
N ARG A 22 -0.13 13.79 -3.74
CA ARG A 22 -0.42 15.23 -3.63
C ARG A 22 0.76 16.13 -3.98
N ARG A 23 1.98 15.65 -3.74
CA ARG A 23 3.22 16.43 -3.92
C ARG A 23 3.98 16.08 -5.20
N MET A 24 3.47 15.13 -5.96
CA MET A 24 4.06 14.74 -7.25
C MET A 24 3.17 15.23 -8.39
N PRO A 25 3.70 16.01 -9.35
CA PRO A 25 2.99 16.24 -10.60
C PRO A 25 2.85 14.90 -11.35
N HIS A 26 1.68 14.67 -11.94
CA HIS A 26 1.40 13.44 -12.71
C HIS A 26 1.61 12.14 -11.91
N ALA A 27 1.00 12.05 -10.71
CA ALA A 27 0.94 10.81 -9.94
C ALA A 27 -0.49 10.28 -9.83
N TYR A 28 -0.64 8.95 -9.78
CA TYR A 28 -1.90 8.27 -9.64
C TYR A 28 -1.78 7.17 -8.58
N VAL A 29 -2.73 7.08 -7.66
CA VAL A 29 -2.80 5.99 -6.68
C VAL A 29 -3.68 4.88 -7.23
N TYR A 30 -3.07 3.73 -7.52
CA TYR A 30 -3.77 2.50 -7.87
C TYR A 30 -3.90 1.62 -6.63
N ASP A 31 -5.14 1.24 -6.30
CA ASP A 31 -5.45 0.43 -5.11
C ASP A 31 -5.83 -1.00 -5.52
N PRO A 32 -4.93 -1.99 -5.34
CA PRO A 32 -5.17 -3.39 -5.71
C PRO A 32 -6.33 -4.05 -4.95
N GLU A 33 -6.69 -3.53 -3.77
CA GLU A 33 -7.80 -4.07 -3.00
C GLU A 33 -9.14 -3.95 -3.73
N GLN A 34 -9.30 -2.96 -4.62
CA GLN A 34 -10.52 -2.80 -5.43
C GLN A 34 -10.80 -4.05 -6.28
N ALA A 35 -9.76 -4.63 -6.88
CA ALA A 35 -9.88 -5.88 -7.62
C ALA A 35 -10.37 -7.03 -6.71
N GLY A 36 -9.85 -7.09 -5.48
CA GLY A 36 -10.28 -8.09 -4.50
C GLY A 36 -11.75 -7.97 -4.11
N PHE A 37 -12.23 -6.76 -3.88
CA PHE A 37 -13.65 -6.53 -3.60
C PHE A 37 -14.55 -6.86 -4.79
N TYR A 38 -14.11 -6.50 -6.00
CA TYR A 38 -14.82 -6.86 -7.22
C TYR A 38 -14.95 -8.39 -7.35
N ILE A 39 -13.86 -9.13 -7.17
CA ILE A 39 -13.87 -10.60 -7.24
C ILE A 39 -14.84 -11.16 -6.20
N ARG A 40 -14.68 -10.80 -4.92
CA ARG A 40 -15.54 -11.32 -3.84
C ARG A 40 -17.03 -11.06 -4.07
N LYS A 41 -17.37 -9.93 -4.66
CA LYS A 41 -18.77 -9.58 -4.97
C LYS A 41 -19.36 -10.42 -6.10
N ASN A 42 -18.54 -10.97 -6.99
CA ASN A 42 -18.96 -11.60 -8.23
C ASN A 42 -18.72 -13.12 -8.27
N ILE A 43 -18.32 -13.72 -7.17
CA ILE A 43 -18.14 -15.18 -7.04
C ILE A 43 -19.13 -15.76 -6.03
N PRO A 44 -19.49 -17.05 -6.15
CA PRO A 44 -20.29 -17.75 -5.13
C PRO A 44 -19.58 -17.73 -3.76
N LYS A 45 -20.34 -17.55 -2.67
CA LYS A 45 -19.78 -17.51 -1.30
C LYS A 45 -18.98 -18.76 -0.93
N GLN A 46 -19.35 -19.91 -1.49
CA GLN A 46 -18.68 -21.20 -1.25
C GLN A 46 -17.25 -21.25 -1.82
N THR A 47 -16.93 -20.36 -2.77
CA THR A 47 -15.60 -20.25 -3.38
C THR A 47 -14.80 -19.06 -2.85
N ALA A 48 -15.30 -18.42 -1.77
CA ALA A 48 -14.67 -17.24 -1.22
C ALA A 48 -13.45 -17.62 -0.36
N GLU A 49 -12.31 -16.99 -0.67
CA GLU A 49 -11.07 -17.08 0.13
C GLU A 49 -11.08 -16.05 1.26
N GLU A 50 -10.41 -16.37 2.37
CA GLU A 50 -10.26 -15.45 3.50
C GLU A 50 -9.47 -14.18 3.13
N ASP A 51 -8.42 -14.36 2.32
CA ASP A 51 -7.64 -13.26 1.76
C ASP A 51 -7.76 -13.29 0.22
N PHE A 52 -8.15 -12.17 -0.39
CA PHE A 52 -8.28 -12.10 -1.85
C PHE A 52 -6.95 -12.30 -2.59
N GLN A 53 -5.80 -12.19 -1.91
CA GLN A 53 -4.49 -12.49 -2.48
C GLN A 53 -4.34 -13.97 -2.86
N HIS A 54 -5.13 -14.88 -2.22
CA HIS A 54 -5.15 -16.30 -2.56
C HIS A 54 -5.79 -16.58 -3.92
N TYR A 55 -6.61 -15.65 -4.47
CA TYR A 55 -7.11 -15.81 -5.84
C TYR A 55 -5.99 -15.58 -6.87
N PRO A 56 -5.62 -16.57 -7.70
CA PRO A 56 -4.71 -16.34 -8.81
C PRO A 56 -5.18 -15.22 -9.74
N MET A 57 -6.50 -15.14 -9.98
CA MET A 57 -7.10 -14.10 -10.80
C MET A 57 -6.94 -12.69 -10.22
N TRP A 58 -6.80 -12.52 -8.89
CA TRP A 58 -6.52 -11.22 -8.29
C TRP A 58 -5.11 -10.75 -8.64
N ARG A 59 -4.13 -11.65 -8.56
CA ARG A 59 -2.73 -11.35 -8.88
C ARG A 59 -2.57 -11.03 -10.37
N GLU A 60 -3.18 -11.84 -11.23
CA GLU A 60 -3.17 -11.63 -12.69
C GLU A 60 -3.85 -10.31 -13.09
N LEU A 61 -5.01 -9.99 -12.50
CA LEU A 61 -5.72 -8.74 -12.80
C LEU A 61 -4.89 -7.52 -12.38
N ASN A 62 -4.27 -7.54 -11.19
CA ASN A 62 -3.43 -6.43 -10.74
C ASN A 62 -2.17 -6.27 -11.59
N TYR A 63 -1.51 -7.36 -11.99
CA TYR A 63 -0.40 -7.30 -12.93
C TYR A 63 -0.84 -6.70 -14.27
N SER A 64 -1.94 -7.19 -14.85
CA SER A 64 -2.43 -6.73 -16.15
C SER A 64 -2.82 -5.25 -16.12
N MET A 65 -3.51 -4.81 -15.06
CA MET A 65 -3.89 -3.41 -14.86
C MET A 65 -2.67 -2.50 -14.73
N LEU A 66 -1.70 -2.88 -13.92
CA LEU A 66 -0.49 -2.09 -13.71
C LEU A 66 0.37 -2.02 -14.98
N SER A 67 0.49 -3.12 -15.72
CA SER A 67 1.14 -3.16 -17.03
C SER A 67 0.46 -2.22 -18.01
N TYR A 68 -0.87 -2.30 -18.13
CA TYR A 68 -1.66 -1.43 -19.01
C TYR A 68 -1.50 0.05 -18.65
N ILE A 69 -1.60 0.40 -17.36
CA ILE A 69 -1.45 1.79 -16.90
C ILE A 69 -0.04 2.29 -17.21
N ASN A 70 1.01 1.49 -16.90
CA ASN A 70 2.39 1.88 -17.14
C ASN A 70 2.71 2.15 -18.63
N GLN A 71 2.05 1.43 -19.54
CA GLN A 71 2.23 1.63 -20.99
C GLN A 71 1.55 2.92 -21.53
N ARG A 72 0.55 3.43 -20.84
CA ARG A 72 -0.33 4.51 -21.32
C ARG A 72 -0.30 5.79 -20.50
N TYR A 73 0.21 5.71 -19.30
CA TYR A 73 0.26 6.82 -18.37
C TYR A 73 1.70 7.29 -18.19
N ASP A 74 1.98 8.52 -18.64
CA ASP A 74 3.30 9.16 -18.53
C ASP A 74 3.50 9.81 -17.16
N GLY A 75 3.26 9.05 -16.11
CA GLY A 75 3.37 9.51 -14.73
C GLY A 75 3.83 8.39 -13.79
N THR A 76 3.78 8.67 -12.50
CA THR A 76 4.11 7.69 -11.46
C THR A 76 2.84 7.03 -10.93
N VAL A 77 2.80 5.70 -10.96
CA VAL A 77 1.74 4.92 -10.33
C VAL A 77 2.19 4.51 -8.94
N ILE A 78 1.41 4.88 -7.92
CA ILE A 78 1.70 4.58 -6.50
C ILE A 78 0.75 3.47 -6.06
N VAL A 79 1.29 2.37 -5.54
CA VAL A 79 0.54 1.16 -5.21
C VAL A 79 0.66 0.83 -3.72
N PRO A 80 -0.29 1.27 -2.87
CA PRO A 80 -0.33 0.88 -1.46
C PRO A 80 -0.95 -0.51 -1.32
N MET A 81 -0.15 -1.53 -1.01
CA MET A 81 -0.67 -2.88 -0.81
C MET A 81 0.16 -3.66 0.20
N THR A 82 -0.49 -4.42 1.08
CA THR A 82 0.19 -5.41 1.94
C THR A 82 0.33 -6.71 1.15
N VAL A 83 1.55 -7.09 0.81
CA VAL A 83 1.87 -8.42 0.25
C VAL A 83 3.00 -9.00 1.09
N THR A 84 2.74 -10.13 1.73
CA THR A 84 3.69 -10.78 2.66
C THR A 84 4.23 -12.09 2.12
N ASP A 85 3.64 -12.62 1.07
CA ASP A 85 4.05 -13.83 0.37
C ASP A 85 5.03 -13.45 -0.77
N PRO A 86 6.28 -13.96 -0.75
CA PRO A 86 7.27 -13.69 -1.79
C PRO A 86 6.83 -14.15 -3.19
N ASP A 87 6.14 -15.28 -3.30
CA ASP A 87 5.69 -15.82 -4.58
C ASP A 87 4.60 -14.93 -5.19
N TYR A 88 3.64 -14.49 -4.38
CA TYR A 88 2.60 -13.54 -4.82
C TYR A 88 3.21 -12.19 -5.25
N PHE A 89 4.24 -11.74 -4.52
CA PHE A 89 4.96 -10.53 -4.91
C PHE A 89 5.69 -10.72 -6.24
N GLN A 90 6.32 -11.88 -6.44
CA GLN A 90 7.01 -12.21 -7.67
C GLN A 90 6.05 -12.32 -8.87
N GLU A 91 4.86 -12.90 -8.68
CA GLU A 91 3.83 -13.00 -9.73
C GLU A 91 3.34 -11.63 -10.22
N MET A 92 3.41 -10.59 -9.42
CA MET A 92 3.01 -9.23 -9.79
C MET A 92 4.22 -8.34 -10.07
N VAL A 93 5.00 -8.03 -9.04
CA VAL A 93 6.12 -7.08 -9.13
C VAL A 93 7.30 -7.66 -9.89
N GLY A 94 7.60 -8.95 -9.68
CA GLY A 94 8.66 -9.65 -10.42
C GLY A 94 8.38 -9.66 -11.91
N ARG A 95 7.14 -9.98 -12.32
CA ARG A 95 6.75 -9.97 -13.75
C ARG A 95 6.83 -8.57 -14.35
N LEU A 96 6.31 -7.54 -13.65
CA LEU A 96 6.42 -6.15 -14.13
C LEU A 96 7.89 -5.76 -14.38
N ARG A 97 8.81 -6.15 -13.47
CA ARG A 97 10.24 -5.89 -13.63
C ARG A 97 10.84 -6.66 -14.80
N ALA A 98 10.44 -7.92 -14.98
CA ALA A 98 10.86 -8.74 -16.13
C ALA A 98 10.40 -8.16 -17.47
N ASP A 99 9.24 -7.48 -17.49
CA ASP A 99 8.73 -6.75 -18.65
C ASP A 99 9.39 -5.37 -18.85
N GLY A 100 10.44 -5.05 -18.08
CA GLY A 100 11.16 -3.78 -18.18
C GLY A 100 10.52 -2.60 -17.47
N VAL A 101 9.48 -2.82 -16.65
CA VAL A 101 8.86 -1.75 -15.87
C VAL A 101 9.75 -1.39 -14.69
N THR A 102 10.07 -0.10 -14.54
CA THR A 102 10.77 0.39 -13.33
C THR A 102 9.82 0.35 -12.14
N VAL A 103 10.08 -0.56 -11.18
CA VAL A 103 9.31 -0.69 -9.94
C VAL A 103 10.23 -0.48 -8.74
N HIS A 104 10.06 0.66 -8.05
CA HIS A 104 10.64 0.90 -6.74
C HIS A 104 9.70 0.32 -5.67
N HIS A 105 10.27 -0.44 -4.76
CA HIS A 105 9.50 -1.10 -3.69
C HIS A 105 10.04 -0.65 -2.33
N TYR A 106 9.13 -0.28 -1.45
CA TYR A 106 9.41 0.11 -0.07
C TYR A 106 8.49 -0.63 0.89
N THR A 107 9.04 -1.12 1.99
CA THR A 107 8.27 -1.77 3.05
C THR A 107 8.27 -0.87 4.30
N LEU A 108 7.10 -0.34 4.62
CA LEU A 108 6.92 0.46 5.84
C LEU A 108 6.82 -0.48 7.04
N ILE A 109 7.76 -0.36 7.97
CA ILE A 109 7.81 -1.16 9.20
C ILE A 109 7.57 -0.29 10.43
N ALA A 110 7.03 -0.88 11.48
CA ALA A 110 6.90 -0.32 12.82
C ALA A 110 6.71 -1.47 13.82
N SER A 111 6.87 -1.17 15.12
CA SER A 111 6.63 -2.15 16.18
C SER A 111 5.17 -2.64 16.19
N LYS A 112 4.95 -3.87 16.65
CA LYS A 112 3.60 -4.44 16.82
C LYS A 112 2.70 -3.53 17.65
N GLU A 113 3.25 -2.96 18.73
CA GLU A 113 2.52 -2.05 19.61
C GLU A 113 2.06 -0.80 18.87
N SER A 114 2.94 -0.19 18.08
CA SER A 114 2.62 1.00 17.27
C SER A 114 1.59 0.69 16.19
N LEU A 115 1.70 -0.44 15.51
CA LEU A 115 0.72 -0.86 14.51
C LEU A 115 -0.67 -1.05 15.13
N LEU A 116 -0.77 -1.78 16.25
CA LEU A 116 -2.02 -1.99 16.97
C LEU A 116 -2.60 -0.68 17.54
N LYS A 117 -1.76 0.23 18.05
CA LYS A 117 -2.18 1.56 18.51
C LYS A 117 -2.77 2.37 17.36
N ARG A 118 -2.13 2.36 16.19
CA ARG A 118 -2.58 3.07 15.00
C ARG A 118 -3.89 2.49 14.45
N LEU A 119 -4.08 1.16 14.48
CA LEU A 119 -5.36 0.53 14.13
C LEU A 119 -6.47 0.97 15.07
N ARG A 120 -6.25 0.88 16.38
CA ARG A 120 -7.25 1.34 17.38
C ARG A 120 -7.65 2.81 17.19
N SER A 121 -6.70 3.68 16.83
CA SER A 121 -6.99 5.10 16.57
C SER A 121 -7.87 5.33 15.33
N ARG A 122 -8.03 4.32 14.47
CA ARG A 122 -8.93 4.34 13.30
C ARG A 122 -10.29 3.70 13.55
N GLY A 123 -10.51 3.18 14.76
CA GLY A 123 -11.73 2.44 15.11
C GLY A 123 -11.63 0.93 14.92
N ASP A 124 -10.47 0.39 14.49
CA ASP A 124 -10.24 -1.04 14.42
C ASP A 124 -10.01 -1.61 15.83
N GLY A 125 -10.95 -2.40 16.32
CA GLY A 125 -10.81 -3.09 17.60
C GLY A 125 -9.69 -4.15 17.58
N SER A 126 -9.24 -4.58 18.77
CA SER A 126 -8.21 -5.63 18.92
C SER A 126 -8.61 -6.98 18.29
N GLY A 127 -9.91 -7.24 18.12
CA GLY A 127 -10.45 -8.41 17.43
C GLY A 127 -10.70 -8.21 15.94
N SER A 128 -10.35 -7.07 15.34
CA SER A 128 -10.53 -6.84 13.91
C SER A 128 -9.68 -7.81 13.09
N TRP A 129 -10.11 -8.10 11.85
CA TRP A 129 -9.34 -8.94 10.93
C TRP A 129 -7.92 -8.38 10.74
N ALA A 130 -7.78 -7.08 10.52
CA ALA A 130 -6.49 -6.42 10.36
C ALA A 130 -5.57 -6.62 11.58
N ALA A 131 -6.11 -6.50 12.80
CA ALA A 131 -5.33 -6.70 14.02
C ALA A 131 -4.82 -8.16 14.15
N ARG A 132 -5.63 -9.14 13.75
CA ARG A 132 -5.22 -10.56 13.74
C ARG A 132 -4.14 -10.89 12.71
N GLN A 133 -4.01 -10.08 11.64
CA GLN A 133 -3.00 -10.29 10.60
C GLN A 133 -1.62 -9.68 10.93
N ILE A 134 -1.49 -8.91 12.02
CA ILE A 134 -0.24 -8.15 12.30
C ILE A 134 0.98 -9.06 12.42
N ASP A 135 0.89 -10.15 13.17
CA ASP A 135 2.04 -11.07 13.37
C ASP A 135 2.45 -11.69 12.02
N ARG A 136 1.50 -12.22 11.26
CA ARG A 136 1.76 -12.73 9.91
C ARG A 136 2.42 -11.68 9.01
N CYS A 137 1.99 -10.43 9.12
CA CYS A 137 2.56 -9.35 8.31
C CYS A 137 3.99 -9.02 8.73
N ILE A 138 4.29 -8.97 10.03
CA ILE A 138 5.64 -8.70 10.53
C ILE A 138 6.59 -9.81 10.08
N ASP A 139 6.21 -11.07 10.30
CA ASP A 139 7.02 -12.24 9.96
C ASP A 139 7.27 -12.34 8.45
N GLY A 140 6.22 -12.21 7.64
CA GLY A 140 6.33 -12.30 6.18
C GLY A 140 7.14 -11.17 5.57
N LEU A 141 7.00 -9.94 6.09
CA LEU A 141 7.73 -8.78 5.60
C LEU A 141 9.20 -8.73 6.05
N ALA A 142 9.63 -9.62 6.93
CA ALA A 142 11.05 -9.79 7.29
C ALA A 142 11.87 -10.50 6.20
N SER A 143 11.23 -11.11 5.21
CA SER A 143 11.91 -11.77 4.09
C SER A 143 12.76 -10.78 3.28
N ASP A 144 13.91 -11.24 2.79
CA ASP A 144 14.86 -10.47 1.96
C ASP A 144 14.24 -9.86 0.70
N VAL A 145 13.16 -10.46 0.18
CA VAL A 145 12.41 -9.91 -0.96
C VAL A 145 11.85 -8.51 -0.64
N PHE A 146 11.57 -8.25 0.64
CA PHE A 146 10.98 -6.99 1.13
C PHE A 146 11.98 -6.06 1.84
N ARG A 147 13.29 -6.29 1.70
CA ARG A 147 14.38 -5.67 2.46
C ARG A 147 14.51 -4.13 2.39
N HIS A 148 13.87 -3.46 1.45
CA HIS A 148 13.86 -1.99 1.42
C HIS A 148 12.93 -1.44 2.50
N HIS A 149 13.32 -1.66 3.75
CA HIS A 149 12.57 -1.25 4.92
C HIS A 149 12.72 0.24 5.19
N LEU A 150 11.59 0.91 5.44
CA LEU A 150 11.52 2.25 5.98
C LEU A 150 10.86 2.18 7.36
N ASP A 151 11.64 2.45 8.39
CA ASP A 151 11.13 2.50 9.76
C ASP A 151 10.26 3.75 9.95
N THR A 152 8.97 3.52 10.19
CA THR A 152 7.98 4.57 10.42
C THR A 152 7.64 4.78 11.89
N GLU A 153 8.42 4.18 12.82
CA GLU A 153 8.14 4.30 14.24
C GLU A 153 8.15 5.76 14.70
N ARG A 154 9.10 6.53 14.20
CA ARG A 154 9.31 7.93 14.56
C ARG A 154 9.04 8.91 13.43
N LEU A 155 8.72 8.42 12.23
CA LEU A 155 8.48 9.26 11.08
C LEU A 155 7.00 9.71 11.02
N THR A 156 6.81 10.96 10.66
CA THR A 156 5.52 11.46 10.19
C THR A 156 5.24 10.93 8.78
N VAL A 157 4.01 11.06 8.33
CA VAL A 157 3.61 10.69 6.95
C VAL A 157 4.40 11.48 5.91
N GLU A 158 4.64 12.76 6.20
CA GLU A 158 5.40 13.67 5.34
C GLU A 158 6.86 13.26 5.22
N GLU A 159 7.51 12.94 6.35
CA GLU A 159 8.91 12.46 6.39
C GLU A 159 9.05 11.12 5.69
N ALA A 160 8.10 10.21 5.86
CA ALA A 160 8.10 8.94 5.15
C ALA A 160 7.97 9.15 3.62
N ALA A 161 7.12 10.06 3.18
CA ALA A 161 7.00 10.41 1.76
C ALA A 161 8.28 11.05 1.21
N GLU A 162 8.93 11.92 1.97
CA GLU A 162 10.21 12.55 1.60
C GLU A 162 11.35 11.53 1.49
N ALA A 163 11.44 10.60 2.44
CA ALA A 163 12.44 9.53 2.42
C ALA A 163 12.28 8.62 1.18
N ILE A 164 11.04 8.23 0.85
CA ILE A 164 10.75 7.44 -0.35
C ILE A 164 11.13 8.21 -1.62
N ALA A 165 10.74 9.48 -1.69
CA ALA A 165 11.02 10.31 -2.86
C ALA A 165 12.53 10.51 -3.09
N ALA A 166 13.28 10.78 -2.01
CA ALA A 166 14.73 10.94 -2.06
C ALA A 166 15.44 9.68 -2.58
N THR A 167 15.01 8.50 -2.14
CA THR A 167 15.61 7.22 -2.58
C THR A 167 15.13 6.73 -3.94
N SER A 168 14.07 7.32 -4.48
CA SER A 168 13.55 7.05 -5.83
C SER A 168 13.94 8.09 -6.87
N ASP A 169 14.78 9.07 -6.51
CA ASP A 169 15.13 10.24 -7.34
C ASP A 169 13.89 11.03 -7.82
N ILE A 170 12.90 11.16 -6.92
CA ILE A 170 11.65 11.87 -7.20
C ILE A 170 11.69 13.24 -6.52
N ARG A 171 11.40 14.28 -7.30
CA ARG A 171 11.29 15.65 -6.78
C ARG A 171 9.86 15.92 -6.31
N LEU A 172 9.67 16.06 -5.00
CA LEU A 172 8.39 16.48 -4.43
C LEU A 172 8.22 18.01 -4.48
N GLN A 173 7.01 18.46 -4.75
CA GLN A 173 6.65 19.85 -4.55
C GLN A 173 6.66 20.20 -3.06
N PRO A 174 7.07 21.43 -2.68
CA PRO A 174 7.03 21.87 -1.29
C PRO A 174 5.61 21.80 -0.72
N ASP A 175 5.48 21.24 0.48
CA ASP A 175 4.20 21.25 1.18
C ASP A 175 3.92 22.61 1.80
N ARG A 176 3.02 23.36 1.18
CA ARG A 176 2.59 24.70 1.65
C ARG A 176 1.38 24.66 2.58
N ARG A 177 0.90 23.47 2.98
CA ARG A 177 -0.27 23.32 3.84
C ARG A 177 0.08 23.58 5.31
N GLY A 178 -0.78 24.32 5.99
CA GLY A 178 -0.71 24.45 7.46
C GLY A 178 -1.11 23.16 8.17
N THR A 179 -0.78 23.05 9.45
CA THR A 179 -1.00 21.84 10.29
C THR A 179 -2.47 21.39 10.31
N LEU A 180 -3.42 22.31 10.34
CA LEU A 180 -4.86 21.98 10.34
C LEU A 180 -5.28 21.33 9.02
N ARG A 181 -4.80 21.87 7.89
CA ARG A 181 -5.09 21.31 6.56
C ARG A 181 -4.52 19.90 6.40
N ARG A 182 -3.29 19.66 6.87
CA ARG A 182 -2.67 18.32 6.86
C ARG A 182 -3.50 17.33 7.67
N LYS A 183 -3.98 17.72 8.86
CA LYS A 183 -4.86 16.87 9.67
C LYS A 183 -6.18 16.57 8.96
N ALA A 184 -6.81 17.58 8.37
CA ALA A 184 -8.05 17.39 7.60
C ALA A 184 -7.86 16.43 6.42
N ASP A 185 -6.79 16.59 5.64
CA ASP A 185 -6.46 15.72 4.51
C ASP A 185 -6.22 14.26 4.96
N ARG A 186 -5.57 14.05 6.11
CA ARG A 186 -5.38 12.71 6.69
C ARG A 186 -6.70 12.06 7.11
N ILE A 187 -7.56 12.82 7.78
CA ILE A 187 -8.90 12.35 8.17
C ILE A 187 -9.72 12.02 6.92
N TRP A 188 -9.71 12.88 5.92
CA TRP A 188 -10.42 12.66 4.67
C TRP A 188 -9.93 11.41 3.94
N THR A 189 -8.61 11.24 3.82
CA THR A 189 -7.99 10.04 3.24
C THR A 189 -8.44 8.80 4.03
N GLN A 190 -8.44 8.86 5.36
CA GLN A 190 -8.88 7.75 6.19
C GLN A 190 -10.36 7.43 5.98
N LEU A 191 -11.25 8.42 6.02
CA LEU A 191 -12.70 8.22 5.82
C LEU A 191 -13.01 7.62 4.46
N LYS A 192 -12.34 8.08 3.40
CA LYS A 192 -12.50 7.54 2.05
C LYS A 192 -12.08 6.07 1.92
N HIS A 193 -11.19 5.60 2.82
CA HIS A 193 -10.66 4.24 2.82
C HIS A 193 -11.07 3.42 4.04
N ILE A 194 -11.94 3.96 4.92
CA ILE A 194 -12.68 3.14 5.89
C ILE A 194 -13.64 2.29 5.09
N ARG A 195 -13.31 1.04 4.95
CA ARG A 195 -14.17 0.05 4.32
C ARG A 195 -14.80 -0.75 5.44
N LEU A 196 -16.10 -0.58 5.61
CA LEU A 196 -16.91 -1.49 6.40
C LEU A 196 -16.84 -2.83 5.65
N PHE A 197 -15.99 -3.72 6.12
CA PHE A 197 -15.98 -5.10 5.68
C PHE A 197 -17.29 -5.75 6.13
N HIS A 198 -18.17 -5.96 5.21
CA HIS A 198 -19.36 -6.80 5.38
C HIS A 198 -19.09 -8.16 4.75
#